data_c2338a3c6d17a70ee964a7b8bad498a8
#
_entry.id   c2338a3c6d17a70ee964a7b8bad498a8
#
_cell.length_a   1.000
_cell.length_b   1.000
_cell.length_c   1.000
_cell.angle_alpha   90.00
_cell.angle_beta   90.00
_cell.angle_gamma   90.00
#
_symmetry.space_group_name_H-M   'P 1'
#
loop_
_entity.id
_entity.type
_entity.pdbx_description
1 polymer ?
#
loop_
_entity_poly.entity_id
_entity_poly.type
_entity_poly.pdbx_seq_one_letter_code
_entity_poly.pdbx_strand_id
1 'polypeptide(L)'
;IEAVDLNPAHVAFNRLKLAALASLPDYDSFFRFYGGDDCSKNADLYRLHIRPRLDPETRAYWEGRRLSGRRRISIFSRGLYRHGLLGLFIGAGHRAARLYGVNPRELLTARNAEEQRAFFDKSLAPLFDKKLIRWVTGRKSSLYGLGIPPQQYDALATAGDGMASILRERLEKLACDFPLSENYFAWQAFGRRYDEAGPLPPYLQRANFEAVRTRASRLTVTNASFGEFLSRKPDASVDRFVLLDAQDWMTDGQLHDIWHEITRT
;
A
#
# COMPACT_ATOMS: atom_id res chain seq x y z
N ILE A 1 -5.17 -20.50 4.05
CA ILE A 1 -5.03 -19.39 3.09
C ILE A 1 -3.60 -19.39 2.58
N GLU A 2 -3.45 -19.38 1.26
CA GLU A 2 -2.15 -19.28 0.60
C GLU A 2 -2.01 -17.90 -0.01
N ALA A 3 -1.01 -17.12 0.42
CA ALA A 3 -0.66 -15.85 -0.20
C ALA A 3 0.58 -16.07 -1.06
N VAL A 4 0.48 -15.73 -2.33
CA VAL A 4 1.54 -15.93 -3.32
C VAL A 4 1.92 -14.61 -3.94
N ASP A 5 3.23 -14.32 -4.02
CA ASP A 5 3.72 -13.11 -4.65
C ASP A 5 5.10 -13.36 -5.27
N LEU A 6 5.31 -12.84 -6.48
CA LEU A 6 6.60 -12.88 -7.18
C LEU A 6 7.65 -11.98 -6.54
N ASN A 7 7.22 -10.90 -5.89
CA ASN A 7 8.13 -9.90 -5.34
C ASN A 7 8.62 -10.32 -3.94
N PRO A 8 9.91 -10.65 -3.78
CA PRO A 8 10.45 -11.05 -2.49
C PRO A 8 10.30 -9.98 -1.40
N ALA A 9 10.15 -8.71 -1.77
CA ALA A 9 9.89 -7.63 -0.82
C ALA A 9 8.50 -7.73 -0.20
N HIS A 10 7.49 -8.08 -1.01
CA HIS A 10 6.11 -8.29 -0.53
C HIS A 10 6.01 -9.56 0.32
N VAL A 11 6.68 -10.63 -0.10
CA VAL A 11 6.78 -11.87 0.68
C VAL A 11 7.41 -11.59 2.04
N ALA A 12 8.56 -10.93 2.07
CA ALA A 12 9.24 -10.56 3.32
C ALA A 12 8.38 -9.64 4.20
N PHE A 13 7.60 -8.72 3.60
CA PHE A 13 6.69 -7.85 4.33
C PHE A 13 5.54 -8.62 4.99
N ASN A 14 4.92 -9.56 4.26
CA ASN A 14 3.84 -10.37 4.80
C ASN A 14 4.33 -11.34 5.87
N ARG A 15 5.48 -12.02 5.66
CA ARG A 15 6.09 -12.86 6.70
C ARG A 15 6.45 -12.08 7.96
N LEU A 16 6.97 -10.85 7.81
CA LEU A 16 7.21 -9.94 8.94
C LEU A 16 5.91 -9.61 9.68
N LYS A 17 4.81 -9.36 8.95
CA LYS A 17 3.50 -9.07 9.55
C LYS A 17 2.97 -10.24 10.36
N LEU A 18 3.08 -11.46 9.84
CA LEU A 18 2.67 -12.67 10.56
C LEU A 18 3.52 -12.89 11.83
N ALA A 19 4.84 -12.72 11.72
CA ALA A 19 5.73 -12.81 12.88
C ALA A 19 5.40 -11.74 13.94
N ALA A 20 5.08 -10.52 13.52
CA ALA A 20 4.69 -9.45 14.42
C ALA A 20 3.37 -9.73 15.14
N LEU A 21 2.35 -10.22 14.41
CA LEU A 21 1.08 -10.65 15.00
C LEU A 21 1.28 -11.72 16.07
N ALA A 22 2.16 -12.68 15.81
CA ALA A 22 2.42 -13.80 16.71
C ALA A 22 3.27 -13.42 17.94
N SER A 23 4.11 -12.38 17.86
CA SER A 23 5.15 -12.13 18.85
C SER A 23 5.09 -10.78 19.57
N LEU A 24 4.41 -9.78 19.02
CA LEU A 24 4.26 -8.50 19.73
C LEU A 24 3.34 -8.68 20.94
N PRO A 25 3.63 -8.00 22.05
CA PRO A 25 2.96 -8.26 23.32
C PRO A 25 1.47 -7.91 23.29
N ASP A 26 1.12 -6.82 22.62
CA ASP A 26 -0.22 -6.25 22.64
C ASP A 26 -0.58 -5.53 21.33
N TYR A 27 -1.84 -5.11 21.25
CA TYR A 27 -2.36 -4.33 20.13
C TYR A 27 -1.61 -2.99 19.96
N ASP A 28 -1.31 -2.28 21.04
CA ASP A 28 -0.69 -0.96 20.96
C ASP A 28 0.72 -1.03 20.34
N SER A 29 1.46 -2.08 20.65
CA SER A 29 2.74 -2.38 20.02
C SER A 29 2.60 -2.73 18.55
N PHE A 30 1.57 -3.50 18.19
CA PHE A 30 1.27 -3.86 16.80
C PHE A 30 0.83 -2.64 15.99
N PHE A 31 -0.10 -1.84 16.54
CA PHE A 31 -0.56 -0.61 15.91
C PHE A 31 0.59 0.39 15.73
N ARG A 32 1.41 0.60 16.76
CA ARG A 32 2.61 1.46 16.65
C ARG A 32 3.53 1.01 15.53
N PHE A 33 3.74 -0.27 15.37
CA PHE A 33 4.63 -0.82 14.35
C PHE A 33 4.05 -0.68 12.94
N TYR A 34 2.76 -0.99 12.73
CA TYR A 34 2.10 -0.99 11.42
C TYR A 34 1.21 0.21 11.12
N GLY A 35 0.79 0.98 12.10
CA GLY A 35 0.05 2.22 11.90
C GLY A 35 0.88 3.34 11.25
N GLY A 36 2.21 3.19 11.26
CA GLY A 36 3.10 4.10 10.55
C GLY A 36 3.66 5.23 11.41
N ASP A 37 3.65 5.06 12.73
CA ASP A 37 4.27 6.02 13.64
C ASP A 37 5.78 6.12 13.42
N ASP A 38 6.28 7.36 13.45
CA ASP A 38 7.70 7.67 13.46
C ASP A 38 8.22 7.51 14.89
N CYS A 39 8.61 6.27 15.23
CA CYS A 39 8.94 5.90 16.60
C CYS A 39 10.20 5.02 16.68
N SER A 40 11.22 5.49 17.37
CA SER A 40 12.46 4.73 17.60
C SER A 40 12.23 3.43 18.35
N LYS A 41 11.19 3.34 19.20
CA LYS A 41 10.81 2.12 19.93
C LYS A 41 10.47 0.94 18.99
N ASN A 42 10.09 1.21 17.73
CA ASN A 42 9.84 0.16 16.74
C ASN A 42 11.11 -0.66 16.43
N ALA A 43 12.29 -0.08 16.58
CA ALA A 43 13.55 -0.82 16.45
C ALA A 43 13.72 -1.86 17.57
N ASP A 44 13.32 -1.52 18.80
CA ASP A 44 13.35 -2.44 19.94
C ASP A 44 12.27 -3.51 19.83
N LEU A 45 11.05 -3.15 19.41
CA LEU A 45 9.99 -4.13 19.13
C LEU A 45 10.44 -5.17 18.10
N TYR A 46 11.08 -4.72 17.03
CA TYR A 46 11.65 -5.63 16.04
C TYR A 46 12.72 -6.54 16.67
N ARG A 47 13.73 -5.94 17.33
CA ARG A 47 14.88 -6.67 17.87
C ARG A 47 14.49 -7.71 18.90
N LEU A 48 13.59 -7.35 19.82
CA LEU A 48 13.24 -8.17 20.98
C LEU A 48 12.17 -9.22 20.66
N HIS A 49 11.18 -8.87 19.85
CA HIS A 49 9.98 -9.71 19.65
C HIS A 49 9.90 -10.33 18.27
N ILE A 50 10.09 -9.56 17.20
CA ILE A 50 9.80 -10.01 15.84
C ILE A 50 10.98 -10.79 15.26
N ARG A 51 12.19 -10.23 15.36
CA ARG A 51 13.42 -10.82 14.78
C ARG A 51 13.65 -12.29 15.12
N PRO A 52 13.47 -12.74 16.38
CA PRO A 52 13.67 -14.14 16.75
C PRO A 52 12.68 -15.11 16.10
N ARG A 53 11.55 -14.61 15.59
CA ARG A 53 10.48 -15.39 14.97
C ARG A 53 10.56 -15.43 13.44
N LEU A 54 11.46 -14.66 12.83
CA LEU A 54 11.66 -14.65 11.39
C LEU A 54 12.52 -15.81 10.93
N ASP A 55 12.14 -16.39 9.80
CA ASP A 55 13.02 -17.29 9.06
C ASP A 55 14.30 -16.57 8.60
N PRO A 56 15.39 -17.32 8.29
CA PRO A 56 16.68 -16.72 7.93
C PRO A 56 16.61 -15.80 6.71
N GLU A 57 15.82 -16.16 5.69
CA GLU A 57 15.68 -15.39 4.45
C GLU A 57 15.00 -14.04 4.72
N THR A 58 13.85 -14.08 5.38
CA THR A 58 13.10 -12.87 5.75
C THR A 58 13.92 -11.96 6.65
N ARG A 59 14.66 -12.53 7.61
CA ARG A 59 15.57 -11.78 8.48
C ARG A 59 16.68 -11.10 7.67
N ALA A 60 17.34 -11.83 6.79
CA ALA A 60 18.40 -11.30 5.93
C ALA A 60 17.87 -10.16 5.04
N TYR A 61 16.66 -10.30 4.49
CA TYR A 61 16.02 -9.22 3.73
C TYR A 61 15.88 -7.95 4.56
N TRP A 62 15.30 -8.01 5.76
CA TRP A 62 15.03 -6.82 6.59
C TRP A 62 16.28 -6.21 7.21
N GLU A 63 17.29 -7.02 7.53
CA GLU A 63 18.57 -6.55 8.05
C GLU A 63 19.51 -6.05 6.95
N GLY A 64 19.24 -6.40 5.70
CA GLY A 64 19.97 -5.91 4.54
C GLY A 64 19.91 -4.37 4.42
N ARG A 65 20.98 -3.79 3.86
CA ARG A 65 21.11 -2.33 3.72
C ARG A 65 20.48 -1.85 2.41
N ARG A 66 19.92 -0.66 2.47
CA ARG A 66 19.48 0.12 1.31
C ARG A 66 20.66 0.93 0.74
N LEU A 67 20.48 1.51 -0.45
CA LEU A 67 21.49 2.42 -1.04
C LEU A 67 21.86 3.57 -0.09
N SER A 68 20.95 3.99 0.78
CA SER A 68 21.22 4.99 1.82
C SER A 68 22.10 4.49 2.99
N GLY A 69 22.62 3.25 2.94
CA GLY A 69 23.39 2.62 4.01
C GLY A 69 22.55 2.11 5.20
N ARG A 70 21.28 2.47 5.30
CA ARG A 70 20.40 2.09 6.41
C ARG A 70 19.79 0.71 6.19
N ARG A 71 19.55 -0.04 7.27
CA ARG A 71 18.84 -1.32 7.19
C ARG A 71 17.41 -1.12 6.71
N ARG A 72 16.86 -2.09 5.93
CA ARG A 72 15.48 -2.01 5.42
C ARG A 72 14.46 -1.88 6.55
N ILE A 73 14.63 -2.61 7.64
CA ILE A 73 13.73 -2.58 8.80
C ILE A 73 13.56 -1.17 9.40
N SER A 74 14.51 -0.25 9.20
CA SER A 74 14.42 1.12 9.72
C SER A 74 13.24 1.93 9.19
N ILE A 75 12.55 1.45 8.14
CA ILE A 75 11.33 2.11 7.64
C ILE A 75 10.22 2.14 8.68
N PHE A 76 10.13 1.11 9.52
CA PHE A 76 9.12 1.03 10.57
C PHE A 76 9.34 2.04 11.72
N SER A 77 10.59 2.44 11.94
CA SER A 77 10.92 3.50 12.92
C SER A 77 10.88 4.91 12.35
N ARG A 78 10.57 5.05 11.04
CA ARG A 78 10.62 6.33 10.32
C ARG A 78 9.35 6.62 9.52
N GLY A 79 8.26 6.00 9.92
CA GLY A 79 6.97 6.12 9.26
C GLY A 79 6.87 5.23 8.03
N LEU A 80 6.34 4.03 8.20
CA LEU A 80 6.21 2.98 7.19
C LEU A 80 5.67 3.53 5.85
N TYR A 81 4.57 4.27 5.87
CA TYR A 81 3.87 4.79 4.69
C TYR A 81 4.57 5.97 3.97
N ARG A 82 5.75 6.37 4.46
CA ARG A 82 6.60 7.39 3.80
C ARG A 82 7.64 6.75 2.88
N HIS A 83 7.70 5.42 2.83
CA HIS A 83 8.68 4.63 2.09
C HIS A 83 8.02 3.83 0.96
N GLY A 84 8.86 3.22 0.11
CA GLY A 84 8.41 2.58 -1.12
C GLY A 84 8.08 3.59 -2.22
N LEU A 85 7.80 3.10 -3.44
CA LEU A 85 7.53 3.97 -4.60
C LEU A 85 6.28 4.83 -4.35
N LEU A 86 5.18 4.22 -3.92
CA LEU A 86 3.94 4.94 -3.62
C LEU A 86 4.13 5.98 -2.50
N GLY A 87 4.82 5.60 -1.41
CA GLY A 87 5.09 6.53 -0.31
C GLY A 87 5.96 7.71 -0.73
N LEU A 88 6.93 7.50 -1.60
CA LEU A 88 7.76 8.57 -2.17
C LEU A 88 6.97 9.46 -3.12
N PHE A 89 6.12 8.88 -3.98
CA PHE A 89 5.26 9.61 -4.90
C PHE A 89 4.26 10.50 -4.15
N ILE A 90 3.51 9.95 -3.20
CA ILE A 90 2.59 10.73 -2.35
C ILE A 90 3.38 11.84 -1.63
N GLY A 91 4.58 11.52 -1.12
CA GLY A 91 5.44 12.51 -0.47
C GLY A 91 5.90 13.64 -1.39
N ALA A 92 6.16 13.35 -2.65
CA ALA A 92 6.48 14.37 -3.65
C ALA A 92 5.26 15.26 -3.93
N GLY A 93 4.06 14.67 -4.07
CA GLY A 93 2.80 15.39 -4.20
C GLY A 93 2.53 16.34 -3.03
N HIS A 94 2.72 15.86 -1.80
CA HIS A 94 2.58 16.71 -0.60
C HIS A 94 3.59 17.86 -0.55
N ARG A 95 4.83 17.64 -0.99
CA ARG A 95 5.84 18.72 -1.06
C ARG A 95 5.45 19.73 -2.13
N ALA A 96 5.04 19.26 -3.31
CA ALA A 96 4.60 20.11 -4.40
C ALA A 96 3.39 20.96 -3.98
N ALA A 97 2.38 20.38 -3.32
CA ALA A 97 1.24 21.12 -2.79
C ALA A 97 1.65 22.22 -1.80
N ARG A 98 2.58 21.92 -0.89
CA ARG A 98 3.10 22.88 0.08
C ARG A 98 3.87 24.04 -0.56
N LEU A 99 4.55 23.82 -1.68
CA LEU A 99 5.18 24.92 -2.45
C LEU A 99 4.16 25.94 -2.96
N TYR A 100 2.89 25.52 -3.11
CA TYR A 100 1.77 26.38 -3.48
C TYR A 100 0.89 26.79 -2.28
N GLY A 101 1.41 26.60 -1.05
CA GLY A 101 0.72 27.02 0.17
C GLY A 101 -0.40 26.06 0.63
N VAL A 102 -0.52 24.87 0.01
CA VAL A 102 -1.57 23.89 0.34
C VAL A 102 -1.00 22.77 1.20
N ASN A 103 -1.64 22.50 2.33
CA ASN A 103 -1.32 21.33 3.16
C ASN A 103 -2.39 20.24 2.94
N PRO A 104 -2.10 19.17 2.19
CA PRO A 104 -3.10 18.13 1.90
C PRO A 104 -3.69 17.43 3.13
N ARG A 105 -2.97 17.46 4.27
CA ARG A 105 -3.46 16.86 5.53
C ARG A 105 -4.70 17.56 6.09
N GLU A 106 -4.94 18.80 5.72
CA GLU A 106 -6.10 19.57 6.18
C GLU A 106 -7.42 18.95 5.70
N LEU A 107 -7.42 18.19 4.60
CA LEU A 107 -8.59 17.41 4.20
C LEU A 107 -9.12 16.55 5.35
N LEU A 108 -8.23 15.95 6.15
CA LEU A 108 -8.61 15.05 7.25
C LEU A 108 -9.34 15.73 8.41
N THR A 109 -9.45 17.07 8.39
CA THR A 109 -10.23 17.83 9.37
C THR A 109 -11.67 18.08 8.92
N ALA A 110 -12.02 17.72 7.68
CA ALA A 110 -13.37 17.85 7.15
C ALA A 110 -14.32 16.89 7.89
N ARG A 111 -15.48 17.43 8.29
CA ARG A 111 -16.47 16.72 9.12
C ARG A 111 -17.58 16.06 8.31
N ASN A 112 -17.73 16.44 7.04
CA ASN A 112 -18.76 15.97 6.13
C ASN A 112 -18.31 16.05 4.66
N ALA A 113 -19.09 15.46 3.76
CA ALA A 113 -18.79 15.44 2.33
C ALA A 113 -18.74 16.84 1.69
N GLU A 114 -19.51 17.80 2.20
CA GLU A 114 -19.52 19.17 1.70
C GLU A 114 -18.17 19.86 2.01
N GLU A 115 -17.68 19.74 3.24
CA GLU A 115 -16.37 20.26 3.63
C GLU A 115 -15.22 19.57 2.87
N GLN A 116 -15.34 18.24 2.61
CA GLN A 116 -14.38 17.50 1.77
C GLN A 116 -14.33 18.09 0.36
N ARG A 117 -15.49 18.27 -0.27
CA ARG A 117 -15.65 18.84 -1.60
C ARG A 117 -15.12 20.27 -1.65
N ALA A 118 -15.52 21.10 -0.72
CA ALA A 118 -15.06 22.50 -0.64
C ALA A 118 -13.53 22.60 -0.52
N PHE A 119 -12.91 21.75 0.30
CA PHE A 119 -11.45 21.72 0.42
C PHE A 119 -10.79 21.24 -0.88
N PHE A 120 -11.33 20.19 -1.51
CA PHE A 120 -10.82 19.69 -2.77
C PHE A 120 -10.85 20.77 -3.85
N ASP A 121 -12.02 21.36 -4.09
CA ASP A 121 -12.24 22.35 -5.16
C ASP A 121 -11.41 23.62 -4.95
N LYS A 122 -11.32 24.10 -3.71
CA LYS A 122 -10.56 25.31 -3.37
C LYS A 122 -9.06 25.11 -3.35
N SER A 123 -8.59 23.97 -2.86
CA SER A 123 -7.18 23.81 -2.50
C SER A 123 -6.45 22.78 -3.36
N LEU A 124 -7.04 21.61 -3.63
CA LEU A 124 -6.35 20.52 -4.31
C LEU A 124 -6.52 20.56 -5.83
N ALA A 125 -7.74 20.79 -6.33
CA ALA A 125 -8.02 20.79 -7.76
C ALA A 125 -7.17 21.83 -8.54
N PRO A 126 -7.01 23.09 -8.06
CA PRO A 126 -6.21 24.09 -8.78
C PRO A 126 -4.70 23.76 -8.89
N LEU A 127 -4.21 22.79 -8.10
CA LEU A 127 -2.83 22.36 -8.21
C LEU A 127 -2.53 21.69 -9.56
N PHE A 128 -3.52 21.00 -10.14
CA PHE A 128 -3.37 20.29 -11.41
C PHE A 128 -3.27 21.25 -12.62
N ASP A 129 -3.64 22.51 -12.47
CA ASP A 129 -3.48 23.56 -13.48
C ASP A 129 -2.07 24.19 -13.46
N LYS A 130 -1.28 23.92 -12.41
CA LYS A 130 0.07 24.48 -12.29
C LYS A 130 1.03 23.85 -13.30
N LYS A 131 1.79 24.67 -14.01
CA LYS A 131 2.73 24.24 -15.06
C LYS A 131 3.68 23.15 -14.60
N LEU A 132 4.22 23.27 -13.36
CA LEU A 132 5.12 22.26 -12.78
C LEU A 132 4.41 20.90 -12.61
N ILE A 133 3.19 20.91 -12.08
CA ILE A 133 2.41 19.67 -11.86
C ILE A 133 2.11 19.00 -13.19
N ARG A 134 1.61 19.76 -14.17
CA ARG A 134 1.34 19.25 -15.53
C ARG A 134 2.59 18.69 -16.18
N TRP A 135 3.74 19.37 -16.05
CA TRP A 135 5.00 18.90 -16.61
C TRP A 135 5.48 17.59 -15.94
N VAL A 136 5.41 17.49 -14.61
CA VAL A 136 5.80 16.27 -13.89
C VAL A 136 4.86 15.11 -14.23
N THR A 137 3.55 15.33 -14.18
CA THR A 137 2.54 14.27 -14.44
C THR A 137 2.48 13.84 -15.90
N GLY A 138 2.89 14.70 -16.84
CA GLY A 138 3.00 14.36 -18.27
C GLY A 138 4.15 13.40 -18.60
N ARG A 139 5.01 13.04 -17.63
CA ARG A 139 6.11 12.09 -17.84
C ARG A 139 5.71 10.68 -17.42
N LYS A 140 5.80 9.71 -18.34
CA LYS A 140 5.49 8.29 -18.07
C LYS A 140 6.20 7.77 -16.80
N SER A 141 7.46 8.13 -16.61
CA SER A 141 8.28 7.70 -15.47
C SER A 141 7.75 8.16 -14.10
N SER A 142 7.01 9.28 -14.04
CA SER A 142 6.43 9.77 -12.78
C SER A 142 5.30 8.89 -12.26
N LEU A 143 4.68 8.12 -13.12
CA LEU A 143 3.47 7.33 -12.81
C LEU A 143 3.77 5.90 -12.37
N TYR A 144 5.00 5.41 -12.62
CA TYR A 144 5.43 4.12 -12.07
C TYR A 144 5.31 4.07 -10.53
N GLY A 145 5.42 5.23 -9.88
CA GLY A 145 5.22 5.35 -8.43
C GLY A 145 3.78 5.11 -7.95
N LEU A 146 2.80 5.18 -8.88
CA LEU A 146 1.38 4.89 -8.60
C LEU A 146 1.00 3.44 -8.92
N GLY A 147 1.94 2.63 -9.45
CA GLY A 147 1.63 1.27 -9.88
C GLY A 147 0.81 1.21 -11.16
N ILE A 148 0.83 2.24 -12.01
CA ILE A 148 0.15 2.24 -13.31
C ILE A 148 1.06 1.56 -14.33
N PRO A 149 0.65 0.42 -14.93
CA PRO A 149 1.41 -0.26 -15.98
C PRO A 149 1.63 0.63 -17.21
N PRO A 150 2.75 0.47 -17.95
CA PRO A 150 3.03 1.24 -19.15
C PRO A 150 1.92 1.15 -20.22
N GLN A 151 1.30 -0.02 -20.37
CA GLN A 151 0.21 -0.26 -21.31
C GLN A 151 -1.05 0.55 -20.95
N GLN A 152 -1.38 0.64 -19.66
CA GLN A 152 -2.49 1.48 -19.20
C GLN A 152 -2.20 2.97 -19.37
N TYR A 153 -0.92 3.39 -19.31
CA TYR A 153 -0.57 4.79 -19.59
C TYR A 153 -0.98 5.22 -20.98
N ASP A 154 -0.64 4.42 -22.01
CA ASP A 154 -0.92 4.79 -23.39
C ASP A 154 -2.43 4.81 -23.68
N ALA A 155 -3.18 3.88 -23.09
CA ALA A 155 -4.64 3.89 -23.15
C ALA A 155 -5.27 5.11 -22.45
N LEU A 156 -4.74 5.50 -21.29
CA LEU A 156 -5.22 6.66 -20.54
C LEU A 156 -4.80 7.99 -21.19
N ALA A 157 -3.58 8.07 -21.73
CA ALA A 157 -3.06 9.29 -22.35
C ALA A 157 -3.78 9.66 -23.66
N THR A 158 -4.36 8.68 -24.36
CA THR A 158 -5.16 8.89 -25.58
C THR A 158 -6.61 9.28 -25.28
N ALA A 159 -7.09 9.14 -24.05
CA ALA A 159 -8.51 9.27 -23.70
C ALA A 159 -8.94 10.69 -23.29
N GLY A 160 -8.11 11.76 -23.40
CA GLY A 160 -8.58 13.10 -23.03
C GLY A 160 -7.49 14.13 -22.67
N ASP A 161 -7.80 15.09 -21.80
CA ASP A 161 -7.05 16.30 -21.46
C ASP A 161 -5.65 16.10 -20.81
N GLY A 162 -5.09 14.90 -20.94
CA GLY A 162 -3.77 14.56 -20.45
C GLY A 162 -3.77 13.97 -19.01
N MET A 163 -2.63 13.42 -18.61
CA MET A 163 -2.48 12.67 -17.36
C MET A 163 -2.79 13.48 -16.10
N ALA A 164 -2.61 14.81 -16.13
CA ALA A 164 -2.95 15.68 -15.00
C ALA A 164 -4.46 15.65 -14.69
N SER A 165 -5.31 15.62 -15.72
CA SER A 165 -6.77 15.54 -15.58
C SER A 165 -7.18 14.20 -14.95
N ILE A 166 -6.61 13.11 -15.43
CA ILE A 166 -6.88 11.77 -14.90
C ILE A 166 -6.47 11.65 -13.43
N LEU A 167 -5.30 12.17 -13.08
CA LEU A 167 -4.84 12.16 -11.69
C LEU A 167 -5.70 13.06 -10.79
N ARG A 168 -6.18 14.19 -11.31
CA ARG A 168 -7.13 15.04 -10.61
C ARG A 168 -8.43 14.29 -10.33
N GLU A 169 -9.01 13.64 -11.33
CA GLU A 169 -10.25 12.86 -11.18
C GLU A 169 -10.07 11.72 -10.15
N ARG A 170 -8.97 10.98 -10.22
CA ARG A 170 -8.69 9.90 -9.27
C ARG A 170 -8.49 10.44 -7.84
N LEU A 171 -7.82 11.58 -7.69
CA LEU A 171 -7.67 12.22 -6.39
C LEU A 171 -9.00 12.75 -5.87
N GLU A 172 -9.86 13.27 -6.74
CA GLU A 172 -11.22 13.72 -6.42
C GLU A 172 -12.06 12.57 -5.88
N LYS A 173 -12.07 11.43 -6.58
CA LYS A 173 -12.76 10.21 -6.12
C LYS A 173 -12.26 9.77 -4.74
N LEU A 174 -10.95 9.74 -4.54
CA LEU A 174 -10.37 9.38 -3.25
C LEU A 174 -10.77 10.36 -2.13
N ALA A 175 -10.84 11.65 -2.43
CA ALA A 175 -11.07 12.71 -1.45
C ALA A 175 -12.56 12.97 -1.15
N CYS A 176 -13.46 12.71 -2.13
CA CYS A 176 -14.82 13.23 -2.10
C CYS A 176 -15.92 12.18 -2.23
N ASP A 177 -15.66 11.00 -2.86
CA ASP A 177 -16.73 10.05 -3.15
C ASP A 177 -17.13 9.20 -1.92
N PHE A 178 -16.33 9.24 -0.86
CA PHE A 178 -16.59 8.50 0.36
C PHE A 178 -16.43 9.40 1.59
N PRO A 179 -17.22 9.21 2.65
CA PRO A 179 -16.99 9.87 3.93
C PRO A 179 -15.60 9.54 4.47
N LEU A 180 -14.86 10.53 4.94
CA LEU A 180 -13.53 10.30 5.52
C LEU A 180 -13.56 9.37 6.72
N SER A 181 -14.67 9.33 7.46
CA SER A 181 -14.88 8.40 8.57
C SER A 181 -14.87 6.92 8.18
N GLU A 182 -15.04 6.60 6.88
CA GLU A 182 -15.07 5.24 6.34
C GLU A 182 -13.91 4.96 5.39
N ASN A 183 -13.18 5.99 4.97
CA ASN A 183 -12.14 5.90 3.93
C ASN A 183 -10.72 5.86 4.53
N TYR A 184 -10.29 4.69 5.00
CA TYR A 184 -8.94 4.51 5.52
C TYR A 184 -7.84 4.70 4.45
N PHE A 185 -8.15 4.56 3.16
CA PHE A 185 -7.20 4.87 2.08
C PHE A 185 -6.90 6.37 1.99
N ALA A 186 -7.94 7.22 2.10
CA ALA A 186 -7.75 8.67 2.16
C ALA A 186 -6.92 9.05 3.41
N TRP A 187 -7.23 8.47 4.56
CA TRP A 187 -6.44 8.72 5.78
C TRP A 187 -4.97 8.37 5.59
N GLN A 188 -4.67 7.20 5.02
CA GLN A 188 -3.30 6.79 4.75
C GLN A 188 -2.61 7.69 3.73
N ALA A 189 -3.29 8.10 2.65
CA ALA A 189 -2.73 8.94 1.60
C ALA A 189 -2.47 10.37 2.09
N PHE A 190 -3.44 11.01 2.73
CA PHE A 190 -3.35 12.39 3.20
C PHE A 190 -2.62 12.51 4.54
N GLY A 191 -2.80 11.56 5.46
CA GLY A 191 -2.11 11.50 6.75
C GLY A 191 -0.68 10.96 6.67
N ARG A 192 -0.42 10.09 5.69
CA ARG A 192 0.82 9.31 5.54
C ARG A 192 1.13 8.42 6.75
N ARG A 193 0.08 8.05 7.43
CA ARG A 193 0.00 7.10 8.56
C ARG A 193 -1.46 6.80 8.83
N TYR A 194 -1.71 5.79 9.61
CA TYR A 194 -3.01 5.59 10.25
C TYR A 194 -3.05 6.29 11.62
N ASP A 195 -4.26 6.56 12.09
CA ASP A 195 -4.53 7.13 13.41
C ASP A 195 -5.73 6.41 14.01
N GLU A 196 -5.69 6.07 15.30
CA GLU A 196 -6.80 5.38 15.96
C GLU A 196 -8.08 6.23 16.02
N ALA A 197 -7.97 7.54 15.90
CA ALA A 197 -9.11 8.44 15.80
C ALA A 197 -9.80 8.41 14.41
N GLY A 198 -9.16 7.81 13.41
CA GLY A 198 -9.69 7.68 12.05
C GLY A 198 -10.08 6.24 11.69
N PRO A 199 -10.61 6.04 10.47
CA PRO A 199 -10.92 4.71 9.98
C PRO A 199 -9.65 3.88 9.78
N LEU A 200 -9.73 2.61 10.13
CA LEU A 200 -8.63 1.67 10.05
C LEU A 200 -8.98 0.48 9.16
N PRO A 201 -8.03 -0.04 8.39
CA PRO A 201 -8.24 -1.32 7.72
C PRO A 201 -8.50 -2.42 8.75
N PRO A 202 -9.31 -3.44 8.42
CA PRO A 202 -9.78 -4.44 9.39
C PRO A 202 -8.69 -5.06 10.26
N TYR A 203 -7.50 -5.31 9.70
CA TYR A 203 -6.39 -5.93 10.42
C TYR A 203 -5.70 -5.02 11.46
N LEU A 204 -5.93 -3.70 11.37
CA LEU A 204 -5.43 -2.70 12.33
C LEU A 204 -6.49 -2.27 13.35
N GLN A 205 -7.71 -2.74 13.24
CA GLN A 205 -8.77 -2.44 14.21
C GLN A 205 -8.54 -3.21 15.50
N ARG A 206 -8.62 -2.52 16.63
CA ARG A 206 -8.44 -3.12 17.97
C ARG A 206 -9.39 -4.29 18.20
N ALA A 207 -10.64 -4.13 17.80
CA ALA A 207 -11.66 -5.18 17.96
C ALA A 207 -11.32 -6.49 17.20
N ASN A 208 -10.55 -6.40 16.13
CA ASN A 208 -10.18 -7.55 15.30
C ASN A 208 -8.83 -8.18 15.68
N PHE A 209 -8.04 -7.52 16.51
CA PHE A 209 -6.64 -7.88 16.75
C PHE A 209 -6.48 -9.33 17.21
N GLU A 210 -7.20 -9.76 18.25
CA GLU A 210 -7.08 -11.13 18.78
C GLU A 210 -7.58 -12.17 17.77
N ALA A 211 -8.63 -11.88 17.02
CA ALA A 211 -9.12 -12.77 15.97
C ALA A 211 -8.10 -12.92 14.83
N VAL A 212 -7.48 -11.82 14.41
CA VAL A 212 -6.43 -11.83 13.37
C VAL A 212 -5.18 -12.55 13.88
N ARG A 213 -4.76 -12.26 15.11
CA ARG A 213 -3.61 -12.88 15.76
C ARG A 213 -3.75 -14.41 15.85
N THR A 214 -4.90 -14.89 16.33
CA THR A 214 -5.18 -16.32 16.48
C THR A 214 -5.24 -17.05 15.14
N ARG A 215 -5.71 -16.36 14.09
CA ARG A 215 -5.86 -16.95 12.75
C ARG A 215 -4.61 -16.79 11.89
N ALA A 216 -3.62 -16.03 12.31
CA ALA A 216 -2.41 -15.76 11.52
C ALA A 216 -1.66 -17.06 11.12
N SER A 217 -1.70 -18.10 11.97
CA SER A 217 -1.12 -19.42 11.68
C SER A 217 -1.78 -20.16 10.52
N ARG A 218 -2.97 -19.74 10.08
CA ARG A 218 -3.68 -20.33 8.93
C ARG A 218 -3.24 -19.75 7.59
N LEU A 219 -2.32 -18.78 7.59
CA LEU A 219 -1.85 -18.10 6.41
C LEU A 219 -0.40 -18.48 6.14
N THR A 220 -0.14 -18.99 4.93
CA THR A 220 1.19 -19.28 4.41
C THR A 220 1.56 -18.27 3.35
N VAL A 221 2.83 -17.85 3.29
CA VAL A 221 3.31 -16.85 2.32
C VAL A 221 4.43 -17.48 1.48
N THR A 222 4.18 -17.60 0.18
CA THR A 222 5.07 -18.27 -0.78
C THR A 222 5.60 -17.27 -1.81
N ASN A 223 6.91 -17.32 -2.08
CA ASN A 223 7.52 -16.57 -3.17
C ASN A 223 7.51 -17.43 -4.44
N ALA A 224 6.55 -17.19 -5.30
CA ALA A 224 6.38 -17.88 -6.58
C ALA A 224 5.51 -17.05 -7.51
N SER A 225 5.49 -17.39 -8.80
CA SER A 225 4.42 -16.94 -9.68
C SER A 225 3.11 -17.68 -9.33
N PHE A 226 1.97 -17.02 -9.60
CA PHE A 226 0.67 -17.63 -9.30
C PHE A 226 0.45 -18.89 -10.14
N GLY A 227 0.81 -18.87 -11.44
CA GLY A 227 0.72 -20.04 -12.31
C GLY A 227 1.63 -21.20 -11.85
N GLU A 228 2.89 -20.91 -11.49
CA GLU A 228 3.81 -21.91 -10.96
C GLU A 228 3.30 -22.53 -9.64
N PHE A 229 2.71 -21.71 -8.78
CA PHE A 229 2.13 -22.20 -7.54
C PHE A 229 0.93 -23.12 -7.80
N LEU A 230 0.03 -22.73 -8.69
CA LEU A 230 -1.17 -23.52 -9.01
C LEU A 230 -0.83 -24.82 -9.75
N SER A 231 0.15 -24.82 -10.67
CA SER A 231 0.56 -26.03 -11.40
C SER A 231 0.99 -27.19 -10.49
N ARG A 232 1.36 -26.89 -9.24
CA ARG A 232 1.74 -27.90 -8.22
C ARG A 232 0.56 -28.34 -7.34
N LYS A 233 -0.61 -27.73 -7.51
CA LYS A 233 -1.81 -28.09 -6.74
C LYS A 233 -2.61 -29.19 -7.45
N PRO A 234 -3.25 -30.09 -6.68
CA PRO A 234 -4.19 -31.04 -7.25
C PRO A 234 -5.39 -30.37 -7.92
N ASP A 235 -6.04 -31.08 -8.82
CA ASP A 235 -7.30 -30.66 -9.42
C ASP A 235 -8.37 -30.45 -8.34
N ALA A 236 -9.21 -29.45 -8.54
CA ALA A 236 -10.32 -29.08 -7.65
C ALA A 236 -9.93 -28.95 -6.16
N SER A 237 -8.72 -28.42 -5.88
CA SER A 237 -8.16 -28.30 -4.53
C SER A 237 -8.25 -26.89 -3.93
N VAL A 238 -8.71 -25.89 -4.70
CA VAL A 238 -8.80 -24.50 -4.28
C VAL A 238 -10.22 -23.99 -4.42
N ASP A 239 -10.85 -23.63 -3.30
CA ASP A 239 -12.24 -23.19 -3.27
C ASP A 239 -12.45 -21.76 -3.76
N ARG A 240 -11.47 -20.88 -3.57
CA ARG A 240 -11.61 -19.44 -3.86
C ARG A 240 -10.29 -18.80 -4.22
N PHE A 241 -10.37 -17.87 -5.17
CA PHE A 241 -9.24 -17.05 -5.63
C PHE A 241 -9.49 -15.56 -5.35
N VAL A 242 -8.45 -14.86 -4.92
CA VAL A 242 -8.44 -13.40 -4.78
C VAL A 242 -7.22 -12.89 -5.56
N LEU A 243 -7.42 -12.51 -6.82
CA LEU A 243 -6.35 -12.19 -7.76
C LEU A 243 -5.87 -10.74 -7.69
N LEU A 244 -6.67 -9.86 -7.06
CA LEU A 244 -6.43 -8.40 -7.04
C LEU A 244 -6.20 -7.86 -8.46
N ASP A 245 -5.18 -7.04 -8.65
CA ASP A 245 -4.79 -6.39 -9.90
C ASP A 245 -3.64 -7.09 -10.65
N ALA A 246 -3.27 -8.30 -10.25
CA ALA A 246 -2.17 -9.04 -10.88
C ALA A 246 -2.39 -9.26 -12.38
N GLN A 247 -3.65 -9.40 -12.81
CA GLN A 247 -4.02 -9.60 -14.20
C GLN A 247 -3.71 -8.39 -15.10
N ASP A 248 -3.73 -7.18 -14.56
CA ASP A 248 -3.45 -5.94 -15.29
C ASP A 248 -2.00 -5.86 -15.81
N TRP A 249 -1.12 -6.68 -15.25
CA TRP A 249 0.30 -6.75 -15.58
C TRP A 249 0.66 -7.92 -16.49
N MET A 250 -0.31 -8.76 -16.86
CA MET A 250 -0.11 -9.98 -17.63
C MET A 250 -0.35 -9.75 -19.11
N THR A 251 0.37 -10.50 -19.94
CA THR A 251 0.07 -10.65 -21.36
C THR A 251 -1.10 -11.61 -21.56
N ASP A 252 -1.74 -11.58 -22.74
CA ASP A 252 -2.86 -12.47 -23.08
C ASP A 252 -2.50 -13.95 -22.90
N GLY A 253 -1.27 -14.35 -23.27
CA GLY A 253 -0.79 -15.72 -23.04
C GLY A 253 -0.71 -16.06 -21.55
N GLN A 254 -0.16 -15.17 -20.72
CA GLN A 254 -0.09 -15.36 -19.29
C GLN A 254 -1.48 -15.39 -18.63
N LEU A 255 -2.43 -14.58 -19.14
CA LEU A 255 -3.81 -14.64 -18.70
C LEU A 255 -4.47 -15.96 -19.04
N HIS A 256 -4.26 -16.47 -20.27
CA HIS A 256 -4.77 -17.78 -20.66
C HIS A 256 -4.24 -18.89 -19.76
N ASP A 257 -2.94 -18.92 -19.54
CA ASP A 257 -2.29 -19.94 -18.70
C ASP A 257 -2.79 -19.90 -17.25
N ILE A 258 -2.91 -18.72 -16.65
CA ILE A 258 -3.39 -18.60 -15.27
C ILE A 258 -4.86 -19.01 -15.13
N TRP A 259 -5.71 -18.66 -16.10
CA TRP A 259 -7.12 -19.04 -16.08
C TRP A 259 -7.31 -20.54 -16.33
N HIS A 260 -6.44 -21.17 -17.13
CA HIS A 260 -6.41 -22.61 -17.25
C HIS A 260 -6.14 -23.29 -15.90
N GLU A 261 -5.11 -22.86 -15.19
CA GLU A 261 -4.78 -23.38 -13.86
C GLU A 261 -5.87 -23.09 -12.80
N ILE A 262 -6.48 -21.93 -12.82
CA ILE A 262 -7.59 -21.54 -11.92
C ILE A 262 -8.80 -22.46 -12.13
N THR A 263 -9.11 -22.80 -13.39
CA THR A 263 -10.26 -23.66 -13.68
C THR A 263 -9.99 -25.13 -13.38
N ARG A 264 -8.72 -25.54 -13.40
CA ARG A 264 -8.31 -26.91 -13.06
C ARG A 264 -8.26 -27.14 -11.53
N THR A 265 -7.69 -26.15 -10.80
CA THR A 265 -7.41 -26.29 -9.36
C THR A 265 -8.57 -25.87 -8.49
#